data_8e3227aaf58ecb76274c0390a065e6ab
#
_entry.id   8e3227aaf58ecb76274c0390a065e6ab
#
_cell.length_a   1.000
_cell.length_b   1.000
_cell.length_c   1.000
_cell.angle_alpha   90.00
_cell.angle_beta   90.00
_cell.angle_gamma   90.00
#
_symmetry.space_group_name_H-M   'P 1'
#
loop_
_entity.id
_entity.type
_entity.pdbx_description
1 polymer ?
#
loop_
_entity_poly.entity_id
_entity_poly.type
_entity_poly.pdbx_seq_one_letter_code
_entity_poly.pdbx_strand_id
1 'polypeptide(L)'
;MFHYLLRRLILSVPTLLVISWIIFGLNKCAPGDPVITIFGEDLSSGIDPVGQAANYRLKAAQLGLDRPDFYFALTTRAYPDTLYRIFPPLRRQRLARLVGQVQNWPLVSHYEQQVATALKYSEQVPDSLPQKAQLRLAMGNFLLIERMEYLDTARHFVRKVITGLPPDSAFSNALDSLDAAISALQSAASQKGFPQPAFYWYGFNNQYHNWLTGFFSGHFGLSLISKKPVSEELMARLIPTLALNGWAILLAYCIAIPLGIRMARHKNRPFDRQGKRLLLLLYSLPAFWMGGLLILCFATPDAGLFWINGISLDAWTPGESFLLWMGRHANKLILPVLTLLLHILA
;
A
#
# COMPACT_ATOMS: atom_id res chain seq x y z
N MET A 1 30.77 18.77 21.32
CA MET A 1 29.42 18.80 20.74
C MET A 1 29.35 18.08 19.39
N PHE A 2 30.25 18.29 18.46
CA PHE A 2 30.27 17.67 17.13
C PHE A 2 30.27 16.12 17.19
N HIS A 3 31.16 15.50 18.00
CA HIS A 3 31.22 14.03 18.19
C HIS A 3 29.93 13.45 18.75
N TYR A 4 29.24 14.17 19.64
CA TYR A 4 27.95 13.74 20.18
C TYR A 4 26.85 13.73 19.12
N LEU A 5 26.78 14.79 18.31
CA LEU A 5 25.86 14.90 17.18
C LEU A 5 26.12 13.82 16.13
N LEU A 6 27.38 13.64 15.74
CA LEU A 6 27.79 12.62 14.78
C LEU A 6 27.44 11.20 15.26
N ARG A 7 27.72 10.88 16.53
CA ARG A 7 27.34 9.60 17.12
C ARG A 7 25.84 9.37 17.11
N ARG A 8 25.04 10.37 17.42
CA ARG A 8 23.57 10.26 17.35
C ARG A 8 23.08 10.07 15.92
N LEU A 9 23.65 10.80 14.96
CA LEU A 9 23.33 10.66 13.56
C LEU A 9 23.64 9.24 13.04
N ILE A 10 24.82 8.72 13.37
CA ILE A 10 25.22 7.35 12.98
C ILE A 10 24.29 6.32 13.62
N LEU A 11 23.92 6.48 14.89
CA LEU A 11 22.98 5.57 15.55
C LEU A 11 21.55 5.67 15.05
N SER A 12 21.16 6.79 14.46
CA SER A 12 19.82 6.94 13.85
C SER A 12 19.67 6.15 12.55
N VAL A 13 20.76 5.93 11.80
CA VAL A 13 20.72 5.19 10.51
C VAL A 13 20.20 3.75 10.68
N PRO A 14 20.74 2.91 11.56
CA PRO A 14 20.19 1.56 11.78
C PRO A 14 18.72 1.59 12.21
N THR A 15 18.35 2.53 13.08
CA THR A 15 16.97 2.68 13.53
C THR A 15 16.03 3.01 12.39
N LEU A 16 16.41 3.95 11.52
CA LEU A 16 15.64 4.33 10.34
C LEU A 16 15.54 3.16 9.35
N LEU A 17 16.61 2.37 9.16
CA LEU A 17 16.59 1.19 8.32
C LEU A 17 15.61 0.13 8.85
N VAL A 18 15.61 -0.14 10.15
CA VAL A 18 14.68 -1.09 10.77
C VAL A 18 13.23 -0.59 10.62
N ILE A 19 12.99 0.68 10.88
CA ILE A 19 11.67 1.30 10.72
C ILE A 19 11.22 1.21 9.26
N SER A 20 12.07 1.54 8.30
CA SER A 20 11.76 1.47 6.87
C SER A 20 11.42 0.04 6.42
N TRP A 21 12.13 -0.96 6.96
CA TRP A 21 11.85 -2.37 6.68
C TRP A 21 10.49 -2.81 7.24
N ILE A 22 10.18 -2.40 8.47
CA ILE A 22 8.86 -2.69 9.09
C ILE A 22 7.74 -2.02 8.27
N ILE A 23 7.89 -0.75 7.90
CA ILE A 23 6.89 -0.02 7.11
C ILE A 23 6.69 -0.69 5.74
N PHE A 24 7.78 -1.09 5.08
CA PHE A 24 7.71 -1.81 3.81
C PHE A 24 6.98 -3.14 3.95
N GLY A 25 7.30 -3.92 4.99
CA GLY A 25 6.63 -5.19 5.28
C GLY A 25 5.13 -5.01 5.57
N LEU A 26 4.77 -4.02 6.38
CA LEU A 26 3.36 -3.70 6.66
C LEU A 26 2.60 -3.30 5.39
N ASN A 27 3.23 -2.53 4.51
CA ASN A 27 2.63 -2.15 3.23
C ASN A 27 2.36 -3.37 2.33
N LYS A 28 3.22 -4.39 2.38
CA LYS A 28 3.00 -5.67 1.67
C LYS A 28 1.87 -6.52 2.25
N CYS A 29 1.56 -6.34 3.53
CA CYS A 29 0.44 -7.02 4.20
C CYS A 29 -0.90 -6.31 3.96
N ALA A 30 -0.90 -5.10 3.42
CA ALA A 30 -2.13 -4.36 3.13
C ALA A 30 -2.97 -5.12 2.07
N PRO A 31 -4.28 -5.31 2.32
CA PRO A 31 -5.16 -5.98 1.38
C PRO A 31 -5.35 -5.11 0.12
N GLY A 32 -5.42 -5.77 -1.02
CA GLY A 32 -5.63 -5.14 -2.32
C GLY A 32 -4.52 -5.43 -3.31
N ASP A 33 -4.81 -5.17 -4.56
CA ASP A 33 -3.87 -5.33 -5.68
C ASP A 33 -3.56 -3.94 -6.25
N PRO A 34 -2.33 -3.44 -6.10
CA PRO A 34 -1.94 -2.13 -6.60
C PRO A 34 -2.14 -1.97 -8.12
N VAL A 35 -1.97 -3.05 -8.89
CA VAL A 35 -2.16 -3.03 -10.35
C VAL A 35 -3.63 -2.80 -10.67
N ILE A 36 -4.53 -3.53 -10.02
CA ILE A 36 -5.97 -3.36 -10.21
C ILE A 36 -6.42 -1.99 -9.71
N THR A 37 -5.89 -1.53 -8.59
CA THR A 37 -6.28 -0.23 -8.01
C THR A 37 -5.90 0.95 -8.91
N ILE A 38 -4.69 0.90 -9.51
CA ILE A 38 -4.20 2.01 -10.35
C ILE A 38 -4.73 1.91 -11.78
N PHE A 39 -4.76 0.69 -12.36
CA PHE A 39 -4.99 0.46 -13.80
C PHE A 39 -6.26 -0.35 -14.09
N GLY A 40 -7.14 -0.57 -13.10
CA GLY A 40 -8.29 -1.48 -13.24
C GLY A 40 -9.18 -1.19 -14.44
N GLU A 41 -9.40 0.08 -14.76
CA GLU A 41 -10.17 0.52 -15.93
C GLU A 41 -9.49 0.13 -17.26
N ASP A 42 -8.16 0.27 -17.33
CA ASP A 42 -7.35 -0.09 -18.50
C ASP A 42 -7.26 -1.61 -18.69
N LEU A 43 -7.36 -2.39 -17.59
CA LEU A 43 -7.29 -3.84 -17.63
C LEU A 43 -8.59 -4.49 -18.10
N SER A 44 -9.73 -3.83 -17.89
CA SER A 44 -11.07 -4.37 -18.20
C SER A 44 -11.54 -4.11 -19.63
N SER A 45 -10.84 -3.27 -20.39
CA SER A 45 -11.25 -2.86 -21.74
C SER A 45 -11.03 -3.96 -22.80
N GLY A 46 -12.01 -4.82 -22.97
CA GLY A 46 -12.27 -5.55 -24.24
C GLY A 46 -11.24 -6.58 -24.73
N ILE A 47 -10.26 -6.94 -23.92
CA ILE A 47 -9.17 -7.86 -24.28
C ILE A 47 -9.53 -9.29 -23.82
N ASP A 48 -9.16 -10.29 -24.62
CA ASP A 48 -9.29 -11.70 -24.26
C ASP A 48 -8.50 -12.04 -22.96
N PRO A 49 -8.80 -13.17 -22.28
CA PRO A 49 -8.13 -13.54 -21.02
C PRO A 49 -6.60 -13.62 -21.11
N VAL A 50 -6.06 -13.99 -22.27
CA VAL A 50 -4.61 -14.08 -22.50
C VAL A 50 -4.01 -12.69 -22.60
N GLY A 51 -4.66 -11.80 -23.34
CA GLY A 51 -4.28 -10.39 -23.45
C GLY A 51 -4.36 -9.65 -22.11
N GLN A 52 -5.39 -9.94 -21.32
CA GLN A 52 -5.52 -9.37 -19.96
C GLN A 52 -4.35 -9.80 -19.05
N ALA A 53 -3.94 -11.06 -19.09
CA ALA A 53 -2.80 -11.55 -18.30
C ALA A 53 -1.47 -10.91 -18.75
N ALA A 54 -1.28 -10.71 -20.05
CA ALA A 54 -0.11 -10.04 -20.60
C ALA A 54 -0.09 -8.55 -20.21
N ASN A 55 -1.21 -7.85 -20.34
CA ASN A 55 -1.37 -6.46 -19.95
C ASN A 55 -1.13 -6.26 -18.43
N TYR A 56 -1.69 -7.14 -17.61
CA TYR A 56 -1.44 -7.14 -16.17
C TYR A 56 0.06 -7.25 -15.85
N ARG A 57 0.79 -8.15 -16.51
CA ARG A 57 2.24 -8.30 -16.33
C ARG A 57 3.01 -7.04 -16.70
N LEU A 58 2.66 -6.39 -17.80
CA LEU A 58 3.28 -5.14 -18.23
C LEU A 58 3.05 -4.03 -17.18
N LYS A 59 1.82 -3.88 -16.69
CA LYS A 59 1.49 -2.91 -15.65
C LYS A 59 2.18 -3.23 -14.31
N ALA A 60 2.24 -4.49 -13.93
CA ALA A 60 2.99 -4.94 -12.76
C ALA A 60 4.49 -4.62 -12.87
N ALA A 61 5.09 -4.82 -14.05
CA ALA A 61 6.49 -4.46 -14.31
C ALA A 61 6.73 -2.95 -14.25
N GLN A 62 5.78 -2.13 -14.74
CA GLN A 62 5.84 -0.65 -14.61
C GLN A 62 5.88 -0.21 -13.15
N LEU A 63 5.19 -0.91 -12.26
CA LEU A 63 5.22 -0.66 -10.81
C LEU A 63 6.40 -1.35 -10.10
N GLY A 64 7.24 -2.10 -10.83
CA GLY A 64 8.37 -2.84 -10.28
C GLY A 64 7.96 -4.05 -9.42
N LEU A 65 6.72 -4.53 -9.54
CA LEU A 65 6.18 -5.67 -8.79
C LEU A 65 6.63 -7.02 -9.33
N ASP A 66 7.28 -7.06 -10.49
CA ASP A 66 7.89 -8.23 -11.12
C ASP A 66 9.22 -8.66 -10.48
N ARG A 67 9.71 -7.89 -9.48
CA ARG A 67 10.95 -8.13 -8.75
C ARG A 67 10.68 -8.83 -7.43
N PRO A 68 11.69 -9.53 -6.84
CA PRO A 68 11.56 -10.09 -5.51
C PRO A 68 11.32 -8.98 -4.46
N ASP A 69 10.59 -9.29 -3.41
CA ASP A 69 10.21 -8.28 -2.41
C ASP A 69 11.41 -7.72 -1.64
N PHE A 70 12.40 -8.57 -1.33
CA PHE A 70 13.54 -8.20 -0.51
C PHE A 70 14.85 -8.79 -1.08
N TYR A 71 15.99 -8.49 -0.46
CA TYR A 71 17.32 -8.94 -0.88
C TYR A 71 17.48 -10.46 -0.85
N PHE A 72 16.74 -11.12 0.03
CA PHE A 72 16.77 -12.57 0.18
C PHE A 72 15.40 -13.11 0.58
N ALA A 73 15.19 -14.40 0.38
CA ALA A 73 14.06 -15.14 0.94
C ALA A 73 14.55 -16.34 1.73
N LEU A 74 13.95 -16.55 2.90
CA LEU A 74 14.04 -17.76 3.69
C LEU A 74 12.77 -18.56 3.46
N THR A 75 12.90 -19.71 2.82
CA THR A 75 11.77 -20.57 2.44
C THR A 75 12.19 -22.04 2.51
N THR A 76 11.46 -22.93 1.86
CA THR A 76 11.86 -24.32 1.73
C THR A 76 12.22 -24.62 0.28
N ARG A 77 13.03 -25.68 0.04
CA ARG A 77 13.38 -26.13 -1.32
C ARG A 77 12.20 -26.48 -2.20
N ALA A 78 11.05 -26.68 -1.59
CA ALA A 78 9.80 -26.93 -2.31
C ALA A 78 9.33 -25.74 -3.15
N TYR A 79 9.69 -24.52 -2.75
CA TYR A 79 9.29 -23.30 -3.45
C TYR A 79 10.37 -22.88 -4.46
N PRO A 80 9.99 -22.53 -5.69
CA PRO A 80 10.94 -21.99 -6.65
C PRO A 80 11.37 -20.58 -6.25
N ASP A 81 12.58 -20.21 -6.59
CA ASP A 81 13.12 -18.86 -6.45
C ASP A 81 12.37 -17.83 -7.28
N THR A 82 11.64 -18.26 -8.32
CA THR A 82 10.90 -17.44 -9.28
C THR A 82 9.42 -17.26 -8.96
N LEU A 83 8.96 -17.69 -7.79
CA LEU A 83 7.55 -17.63 -7.41
C LEU A 83 6.96 -16.22 -7.49
N TYR A 84 7.78 -15.18 -7.19
CA TYR A 84 7.39 -13.78 -7.27
C TYR A 84 6.99 -13.31 -8.68
N ARG A 85 7.42 -14.02 -9.74
CA ARG A 85 7.10 -13.72 -11.16
C ARG A 85 5.72 -14.22 -11.59
N ILE A 86 5.01 -14.93 -10.72
CA ILE A 86 3.67 -15.46 -11.04
C ILE A 86 2.63 -14.39 -10.76
N PHE A 87 1.89 -14.03 -11.79
CA PHE A 87 0.79 -13.07 -11.77
C PHE A 87 -0.53 -13.68 -12.23
N PRO A 88 -1.67 -13.20 -11.74
CA PRO A 88 -1.87 -12.21 -10.69
C PRO A 88 -1.48 -12.73 -9.27
N PRO A 89 -1.42 -11.87 -8.22
CA PRO A 89 -1.04 -12.28 -6.87
C PRO A 89 -1.90 -13.41 -6.29
N LEU A 90 -3.19 -13.45 -6.59
CA LEU A 90 -4.08 -14.53 -6.17
C LEU A 90 -3.64 -15.90 -6.71
N ARG A 91 -3.22 -15.95 -7.97
CA ARG A 91 -2.68 -17.19 -8.58
C ARG A 91 -1.40 -17.62 -7.87
N ARG A 92 -0.51 -16.69 -7.58
CA ARG A 92 0.73 -16.95 -6.81
C ARG A 92 0.44 -17.51 -5.42
N GLN A 93 -0.51 -16.89 -4.69
CA GLN A 93 -0.91 -17.35 -3.35
C GLN A 93 -1.50 -18.76 -3.40
N ARG A 94 -2.37 -19.04 -4.36
CA ARG A 94 -2.96 -20.36 -4.58
C ARG A 94 -1.87 -21.42 -4.80
N LEU A 95 -0.97 -21.18 -5.75
CA LEU A 95 0.12 -22.10 -6.04
C LEU A 95 1.07 -22.29 -4.85
N ALA A 96 1.37 -21.21 -4.11
CA ALA A 96 2.15 -21.30 -2.90
C ALA A 96 1.49 -22.21 -1.83
N ARG A 97 0.17 -22.12 -1.66
CA ARG A 97 -0.57 -23.00 -0.74
C ARG A 97 -0.53 -24.47 -1.17
N LEU A 98 -0.67 -24.75 -2.48
CA LEU A 98 -0.53 -26.10 -3.01
C LEU A 98 0.88 -26.65 -2.83
N VAL A 99 1.92 -25.85 -3.10
CA VAL A 99 3.32 -26.23 -2.85
C VAL A 99 3.55 -26.53 -1.38
N GLY A 100 2.98 -25.76 -0.48
CA GLY A 100 3.07 -26.01 0.97
C GLY A 100 2.48 -27.36 1.39
N GLN A 101 1.46 -27.84 0.67
CA GLN A 101 0.81 -29.15 0.93
C GLN A 101 1.58 -30.31 0.30
N VAL A 102 2.10 -30.13 -0.94
CA VAL A 102 2.76 -31.19 -1.72
C VAL A 102 4.27 -31.22 -1.52
N GLN A 103 4.88 -30.09 -1.17
CA GLN A 103 6.33 -29.87 -1.04
C GLN A 103 7.14 -30.20 -2.32
N ASN A 104 6.52 -30.08 -3.48
CA ASN A 104 7.13 -30.38 -4.78
C ASN A 104 6.62 -29.42 -5.85
N TRP A 105 7.42 -28.38 -6.18
CA TRP A 105 7.09 -27.42 -7.22
C TRP A 105 6.93 -28.01 -8.62
N PRO A 106 7.84 -28.87 -9.13
CA PRO A 106 7.67 -29.51 -10.43
C PRO A 106 6.31 -30.15 -10.64
N LEU A 107 5.78 -30.86 -9.64
CA LEU A 107 4.45 -31.48 -9.73
C LEU A 107 3.33 -30.44 -9.76
N VAL A 108 3.42 -29.41 -8.92
CA VAL A 108 2.41 -28.33 -8.90
C VAL A 108 2.44 -27.53 -10.21
N SER A 109 3.62 -27.25 -10.76
CA SER A 109 3.74 -26.56 -12.05
C SER A 109 3.22 -27.41 -13.21
N HIS A 110 3.47 -28.73 -13.19
CA HIS A 110 2.91 -29.67 -14.18
C HIS A 110 1.38 -29.69 -14.09
N TYR A 111 0.81 -29.84 -12.92
CA TYR A 111 -0.63 -29.76 -12.72
C TYR A 111 -1.22 -28.46 -13.29
N GLU A 112 -0.61 -27.32 -13.02
CA GLU A 112 -1.06 -26.02 -13.53
C GLU A 112 -1.04 -25.97 -15.07
N GLN A 113 -0.04 -26.57 -15.71
CA GLN A 113 0.02 -26.69 -17.17
C GLN A 113 -1.09 -27.57 -17.70
N GLN A 114 -1.39 -28.71 -17.05
CA GLN A 114 -2.49 -29.57 -17.45
C GLN A 114 -3.86 -28.90 -17.29
N VAL A 115 -4.08 -28.15 -16.21
CA VAL A 115 -5.29 -27.33 -16.05
C VAL A 115 -5.41 -26.31 -17.19
N ALA A 116 -4.35 -25.61 -17.54
CA ALA A 116 -4.35 -24.62 -18.62
C ALA A 116 -4.64 -25.27 -19.97
N THR A 117 -4.08 -26.48 -20.23
CA THR A 117 -4.31 -27.26 -21.44
C THR A 117 -5.76 -27.72 -21.54
N ALA A 118 -6.31 -28.29 -20.48
CA ALA A 118 -7.69 -28.73 -20.42
C ALA A 118 -8.69 -27.56 -20.57
N LEU A 119 -8.40 -26.39 -19.97
CA LEU A 119 -9.16 -25.15 -20.18
C LEU A 119 -9.18 -24.74 -21.65
N LYS A 120 -8.03 -24.72 -22.31
CA LYS A 120 -7.92 -24.38 -23.74
C LYS A 120 -8.79 -25.27 -24.61
N TYR A 121 -8.77 -26.57 -24.38
CA TYR A 121 -9.64 -27.50 -25.12
C TYR A 121 -11.12 -27.35 -24.75
N SER A 122 -11.45 -27.05 -23.51
CA SER A 122 -12.84 -26.80 -23.09
C SER A 122 -13.46 -25.58 -23.80
N GLU A 123 -12.66 -24.59 -24.18
CA GLU A 123 -13.11 -23.41 -24.92
C GLU A 123 -13.44 -23.73 -26.39
N GLN A 124 -12.83 -24.77 -26.95
CA GLN A 124 -13.09 -25.24 -28.33
C GLN A 124 -14.42 -25.99 -28.47
N VAL A 125 -15.05 -26.38 -27.38
CA VAL A 125 -16.39 -26.96 -27.36
C VAL A 125 -17.39 -25.97 -27.96
N PRO A 126 -18.26 -26.40 -28.92
CA PRO A 126 -19.21 -25.51 -29.59
C PRO A 126 -20.17 -24.79 -28.62
N ASP A 127 -20.43 -23.50 -28.87
CA ASP A 127 -21.34 -22.68 -28.07
C ASP A 127 -22.81 -23.15 -28.12
N SER A 128 -23.14 -23.94 -29.15
CA SER A 128 -24.48 -24.52 -29.34
C SER A 128 -24.84 -25.56 -28.28
N LEU A 129 -23.87 -26.07 -27.53
CA LEU A 129 -24.08 -27.11 -26.53
C LEU A 129 -24.43 -26.49 -25.17
N PRO A 130 -25.58 -26.85 -24.56
CA PRO A 130 -26.01 -26.28 -23.26
C PRO A 130 -25.04 -26.61 -22.14
N GLN A 131 -24.24 -27.66 -22.26
CA GLN A 131 -23.24 -28.08 -21.27
C GLN A 131 -21.99 -27.21 -21.29
N LYS A 132 -21.73 -26.37 -22.31
CA LYS A 132 -20.53 -25.55 -22.41
C LYS A 132 -20.40 -24.58 -21.24
N ALA A 133 -21.49 -23.92 -20.84
CA ALA A 133 -21.48 -23.02 -19.70
C ALA A 133 -21.12 -23.75 -18.40
N GLN A 134 -21.68 -24.94 -18.18
CA GLN A 134 -21.37 -25.78 -17.02
C GLN A 134 -19.91 -26.27 -17.04
N LEU A 135 -19.42 -26.66 -18.21
CA LEU A 135 -18.02 -27.08 -18.39
C LEU A 135 -17.05 -25.93 -18.09
N ARG A 136 -17.33 -24.74 -18.60
CA ARG A 136 -16.52 -23.56 -18.33
C ARG A 136 -16.45 -23.25 -16.82
N LEU A 137 -17.57 -23.32 -16.11
CA LEU A 137 -17.61 -23.16 -14.65
C LEU A 137 -16.84 -24.28 -13.95
N ALA A 138 -17.02 -25.53 -14.36
CA ALA A 138 -16.36 -26.69 -13.78
C ALA A 138 -14.84 -26.61 -13.94
N MET A 139 -14.36 -26.26 -15.13
CA MET A 139 -12.94 -26.10 -15.40
C MET A 139 -12.37 -24.86 -14.71
N GLY A 140 -13.15 -23.75 -14.62
CA GLY A 140 -12.77 -22.55 -13.89
C GLY A 140 -12.53 -22.80 -12.40
N ASN A 141 -13.25 -23.74 -11.79
CA ASN A 141 -13.06 -24.11 -10.39
C ASN A 141 -11.64 -24.60 -10.09
N PHE A 142 -10.98 -25.31 -11.02
CA PHE A 142 -9.58 -25.73 -10.83
C PHE A 142 -8.62 -24.55 -10.63
N LEU A 143 -8.93 -23.38 -11.21
CA LEU A 143 -8.13 -22.16 -11.03
C LEU A 143 -8.34 -21.50 -9.65
N LEU A 144 -9.32 -21.94 -8.88
CA LEU A 144 -9.64 -21.40 -7.55
C LEU A 144 -9.23 -22.35 -6.42
N ILE A 145 -8.87 -23.60 -6.73
CA ILE A 145 -8.54 -24.61 -5.72
C ILE A 145 -7.20 -24.29 -5.07
N GLU A 146 -7.23 -24.09 -3.77
CA GLU A 146 -6.09 -23.85 -2.90
C GLU A 146 -5.72 -25.04 -2.00
N ARG A 147 -6.63 -26.03 -1.89
CA ARG A 147 -6.51 -27.18 -0.99
C ARG A 147 -6.74 -28.46 -1.75
N MET A 148 -5.89 -29.46 -1.49
CA MET A 148 -5.91 -30.75 -2.17
C MET A 148 -7.23 -31.50 -2.04
N GLU A 149 -7.94 -31.34 -0.91
CA GLU A 149 -9.19 -32.02 -0.63
C GLU A 149 -10.31 -31.69 -1.65
N TYR A 150 -10.26 -30.53 -2.30
CA TYR A 150 -11.27 -30.11 -3.27
C TYR A 150 -10.98 -30.59 -4.70
N LEU A 151 -9.79 -31.14 -4.96
CA LEU A 151 -9.43 -31.63 -6.31
C LEU A 151 -10.30 -32.76 -6.76
N ASP A 152 -10.62 -33.72 -5.88
CA ASP A 152 -11.48 -34.87 -6.26
C ASP A 152 -12.91 -34.44 -6.52
N THR A 153 -13.43 -33.50 -5.77
CA THR A 153 -14.77 -32.95 -6.00
C THR A 153 -14.84 -32.24 -7.36
N ALA A 154 -13.85 -31.42 -7.70
CA ALA A 154 -13.78 -30.73 -8.98
C ALA A 154 -13.65 -31.72 -10.15
N ARG A 155 -12.78 -32.72 -10.00
CA ARG A 155 -12.60 -33.81 -10.98
C ARG A 155 -13.91 -34.58 -11.25
N HIS A 156 -14.61 -34.97 -10.18
CA HIS A 156 -15.90 -35.65 -10.28
C HIS A 156 -16.95 -34.79 -10.99
N PHE A 157 -16.99 -33.49 -10.67
CA PHE A 157 -17.93 -32.56 -11.29
C PHE A 157 -17.68 -32.41 -12.79
N VAL A 158 -16.41 -32.24 -13.20
CA VAL A 158 -16.05 -32.17 -14.64
C VAL A 158 -16.43 -33.47 -15.37
N ARG A 159 -16.10 -34.64 -14.82
CA ARG A 159 -16.45 -35.93 -15.43
C ARG A 159 -17.97 -36.10 -15.61
N LYS A 160 -18.77 -35.64 -14.64
CA LYS A 160 -20.23 -35.66 -14.75
C LYS A 160 -20.76 -34.79 -15.89
N VAL A 161 -20.19 -33.60 -16.05
CA VAL A 161 -20.57 -32.66 -17.14
C VAL A 161 -20.23 -33.25 -18.52
N ILE A 162 -19.08 -33.91 -18.64
CA ILE A 162 -18.60 -34.47 -19.91
C ILE A 162 -19.42 -35.66 -20.40
N THR A 163 -20.03 -36.43 -19.51
CA THR A 163 -20.85 -37.60 -19.88
C THR A 163 -21.95 -37.26 -20.89
N GLY A 164 -22.35 -35.99 -20.99
CA GLY A 164 -23.33 -35.50 -21.96
C GLY A 164 -22.75 -34.80 -23.21
N LEU A 165 -21.41 -34.82 -23.40
CA LEU A 165 -20.76 -34.18 -24.55
C LEU A 165 -20.39 -35.22 -25.61
N PRO A 166 -20.37 -34.81 -26.89
CA PRO A 166 -19.85 -35.69 -27.95
C PRO A 166 -18.36 -35.99 -27.66
N PRO A 167 -17.90 -37.21 -27.99
CA PRO A 167 -16.54 -37.62 -27.73
C PRO A 167 -15.54 -36.79 -28.55
N ASP A 168 -14.82 -35.92 -27.90
CA ASP A 168 -13.66 -35.21 -28.44
C ASP A 168 -12.40 -35.87 -27.89
N SER A 169 -11.63 -36.51 -28.74
CA SER A 169 -10.42 -37.23 -28.34
C SER A 169 -9.35 -36.32 -27.73
N ALA A 170 -9.22 -35.08 -28.21
CA ALA A 170 -8.21 -34.14 -27.73
C ALA A 170 -8.51 -33.63 -26.31
N PHE A 171 -9.78 -33.33 -26.08
CA PHE A 171 -10.23 -32.88 -24.74
C PHE A 171 -10.20 -34.03 -23.72
N SER A 172 -10.62 -35.25 -24.15
CA SER A 172 -10.55 -36.45 -23.32
C SER A 172 -9.11 -36.75 -22.88
N ASN A 173 -8.16 -36.74 -23.82
CA ASN A 173 -6.73 -36.91 -23.50
C ASN A 173 -6.17 -35.85 -22.56
N ALA A 174 -6.61 -34.60 -22.71
CA ALA A 174 -6.20 -33.51 -21.80
C ALA A 174 -6.73 -33.72 -20.37
N LEU A 175 -7.95 -34.26 -20.25
CA LEU A 175 -8.54 -34.59 -18.95
C LEU A 175 -7.86 -35.79 -18.28
N ASP A 176 -7.53 -36.81 -19.04
CA ASP A 176 -6.80 -37.98 -18.52
C ASP A 176 -5.39 -37.57 -18.05
N SER A 177 -4.75 -36.64 -18.75
CA SER A 177 -3.47 -36.04 -18.33
C SER A 177 -3.62 -35.22 -17.08
N LEU A 178 -4.71 -34.45 -16.93
CA LEU A 178 -5.03 -33.71 -15.72
C LEU A 178 -5.30 -34.62 -14.51
N ASP A 179 -6.05 -35.73 -14.75
CA ASP A 179 -6.32 -36.72 -13.72
C ASP A 179 -5.04 -37.43 -13.26
N ALA A 180 -4.13 -37.74 -14.16
CA ALA A 180 -2.81 -38.27 -13.80
C ALA A 180 -2.00 -37.28 -12.98
N ALA A 181 -2.01 -35.98 -13.34
CA ALA A 181 -1.33 -34.94 -12.60
C ALA A 181 -1.91 -34.75 -11.18
N ILE A 182 -3.25 -34.78 -11.02
CA ILE A 182 -3.93 -34.71 -9.71
C ILE A 182 -3.52 -35.93 -8.86
N SER A 183 -3.53 -37.14 -9.41
CA SER A 183 -3.15 -38.35 -8.70
C SER A 183 -1.67 -38.30 -8.23
N ALA A 184 -0.79 -37.76 -9.07
CA ALA A 184 0.61 -37.55 -8.73
C ALA A 184 0.77 -36.53 -7.54
N LEU A 185 -0.01 -35.44 -7.55
CA LEU A 185 -0.01 -34.47 -6.44
C LEU A 185 -0.48 -35.13 -5.14
N GLN A 186 -1.55 -35.91 -5.17
CA GLN A 186 -2.09 -36.56 -3.99
C GLN A 186 -1.12 -37.59 -3.41
N SER A 187 -0.46 -38.38 -4.28
CA SER A 187 0.57 -39.34 -3.89
C SER A 187 1.77 -38.63 -3.23
N ALA A 188 2.22 -37.52 -3.80
CA ALA A 188 3.30 -36.71 -3.22
C ALA A 188 2.91 -36.05 -1.89
N ALA A 189 1.67 -35.57 -1.78
CA ALA A 189 1.17 -34.99 -0.52
C ALA A 189 1.08 -36.00 0.63
N SER A 190 0.82 -37.27 0.35
CA SER A 190 0.81 -38.34 1.35
C SER A 190 2.22 -38.75 1.80
N GLN A 191 3.25 -38.53 0.97
CA GLN A 191 4.64 -38.91 1.20
C GLN A 191 5.53 -37.72 1.60
N LYS A 192 4.94 -36.58 1.97
CA LYS A 192 5.70 -35.37 2.30
C LYS A 192 6.70 -35.61 3.44
N GLY A 193 7.94 -35.29 3.16
CA GLY A 193 9.03 -35.31 4.12
C GLY A 193 9.10 -34.03 4.97
N PHE A 194 10.15 -33.93 5.80
CA PHE A 194 10.43 -32.71 6.53
C PHE A 194 10.82 -31.58 5.57
N PRO A 195 10.26 -30.36 5.71
CA PRO A 195 10.59 -29.25 4.85
C PRO A 195 12.05 -28.84 4.99
N GLN A 196 12.82 -28.94 3.92
CA GLN A 196 14.23 -28.54 3.93
C GLN A 196 14.31 -27.01 3.74
N PRO A 197 14.96 -26.27 4.66
CA PRO A 197 15.10 -24.84 4.51
C PRO A 197 15.98 -24.48 3.30
N ALA A 198 15.62 -23.43 2.61
CA ALA A 198 16.35 -22.87 1.49
C ALA A 198 16.53 -21.36 1.67
N PHE A 199 17.71 -20.87 1.31
CA PHE A 199 18.05 -19.46 1.29
C PHE A 199 18.30 -19.05 -0.16
N TYR A 200 17.52 -18.05 -0.63
CA TYR A 200 17.69 -17.46 -1.95
C TYR A 200 18.17 -16.02 -1.82
N TRP A 201 19.28 -15.70 -2.47
CA TRP A 201 19.82 -14.35 -2.54
C TRP A 201 19.44 -13.69 -3.86
N TYR A 202 18.71 -12.58 -3.82
CA TYR A 202 18.23 -11.86 -5.00
C TYR A 202 19.05 -10.62 -5.35
N GLY A 203 20.00 -10.22 -4.50
CA GLY A 203 20.82 -9.03 -4.71
C GLY A 203 20.03 -7.73 -4.54
N PHE A 204 20.55 -6.66 -5.16
CA PHE A 204 20.00 -5.31 -5.00
C PHE A 204 18.83 -5.00 -5.93
N ASN A 205 18.55 -5.82 -6.94
CA ASN A 205 17.43 -5.60 -7.84
C ASN A 205 16.12 -6.16 -7.25
N ASN A 206 15.65 -5.57 -6.17
CA ASN A 206 14.46 -5.95 -5.43
C ASN A 206 13.56 -4.75 -5.15
N GLN A 207 12.29 -5.01 -4.78
CA GLN A 207 11.29 -3.96 -4.58
C GLN A 207 11.65 -3.03 -3.41
N TYR A 208 12.16 -3.57 -2.30
CA TYR A 208 12.57 -2.77 -1.14
C TYR A 208 13.73 -1.82 -1.48
N HIS A 209 14.76 -2.32 -2.17
CA HIS A 209 15.89 -1.48 -2.56
C HIS A 209 15.48 -0.35 -3.50
N ASN A 210 14.63 -0.65 -4.49
CA ASN A 210 14.12 0.35 -5.41
C ASN A 210 13.21 1.38 -4.71
N TRP A 211 12.38 0.94 -3.79
CA TRP A 211 11.56 1.83 -2.96
C TRP A 211 12.45 2.74 -2.08
N LEU A 212 13.47 2.18 -1.44
CA LEU A 212 14.37 2.92 -0.57
C LEU A 212 15.20 3.96 -1.35
N THR A 213 15.78 3.56 -2.48
CA THR A 213 16.52 4.49 -3.36
C THR A 213 15.61 5.53 -3.98
N GLY A 214 14.41 5.17 -4.37
CA GLY A 214 13.38 6.10 -4.82
C GLY A 214 13.02 7.14 -3.76
N PHE A 215 12.86 6.71 -2.51
CA PHE A 215 12.59 7.61 -1.39
C PHE A 215 13.70 8.68 -1.25
N PHE A 216 14.98 8.27 -1.26
CA PHE A 216 16.10 9.21 -1.18
C PHE A 216 16.25 10.11 -2.41
N SER A 217 15.75 9.67 -3.55
CA SER A 217 15.75 10.46 -4.80
C SER A 217 14.49 11.32 -4.98
N GLY A 218 13.58 11.33 -4.00
CA GLY A 218 12.32 12.08 -4.08
C GLY A 218 11.23 11.44 -4.96
N HIS A 219 11.43 10.19 -5.39
CA HIS A 219 10.47 9.43 -6.17
C HIS A 219 9.61 8.55 -5.23
N PHE A 220 8.48 9.07 -4.79
CA PHE A 220 7.59 8.38 -3.83
C PHE A 220 6.54 7.49 -4.49
N GLY A 221 6.58 7.32 -5.82
CA GLY A 221 5.61 6.55 -6.58
C GLY A 221 4.29 7.27 -6.83
N LEU A 222 3.26 6.49 -7.15
CA LEU A 222 1.91 6.99 -7.43
C LEU A 222 0.98 6.75 -6.24
N SER A 223 0.10 7.71 -5.99
CA SER A 223 -0.99 7.56 -5.02
C SER A 223 -2.01 6.53 -5.51
N LEU A 224 -2.36 5.56 -4.67
CA LEU A 224 -3.39 4.56 -5.00
C LEU A 224 -4.80 5.17 -5.11
N ILE A 225 -5.02 6.31 -4.48
CA ILE A 225 -6.34 6.97 -4.44
C ILE A 225 -6.50 7.95 -5.60
N SER A 226 -5.55 8.89 -5.74
CA SER A 226 -5.65 9.98 -6.71
C SER A 226 -5.00 9.66 -8.06
N LYS A 227 -4.22 8.57 -8.14
CA LYS A 227 -3.42 8.16 -9.32
C LYS A 227 -2.37 9.21 -9.74
N LYS A 228 -2.09 10.20 -8.88
CA LYS A 228 -1.08 11.25 -9.10
C LYS A 228 0.23 10.91 -8.43
N PRO A 229 1.36 11.53 -8.84
CA PRO A 229 2.63 11.41 -8.13
C PRO A 229 2.48 11.85 -6.66
N VAL A 230 2.92 11.00 -5.72
CA VAL A 230 2.84 11.31 -4.28
C VAL A 230 3.65 12.55 -3.93
N SER A 231 4.75 12.83 -4.66
CA SER A 231 5.55 14.04 -4.48
C SER A 231 4.75 15.33 -4.66
N GLU A 232 3.84 15.37 -5.65
CA GLU A 232 2.98 16.53 -5.89
C GLU A 232 1.97 16.73 -4.76
N GLU A 233 1.32 15.65 -4.32
CA GLU A 233 0.37 15.70 -3.20
C GLU A 233 1.05 16.07 -1.88
N LEU A 234 2.27 15.55 -1.67
CA LEU A 234 3.05 15.86 -0.49
C LEU A 234 3.39 17.34 -0.44
N MET A 235 3.93 17.89 -1.54
CA MET A 235 4.30 19.31 -1.63
C MET A 235 3.08 20.23 -1.52
N ALA A 236 1.97 19.86 -2.14
CA ALA A 236 0.73 20.63 -2.06
C ALA A 236 0.23 20.81 -0.62
N ARG A 237 0.51 19.87 0.29
CA ARG A 237 0.11 19.90 1.70
C ARG A 237 1.22 20.36 2.65
N LEU A 238 2.48 20.09 2.29
CA LEU A 238 3.64 20.42 3.11
C LEU A 238 3.83 21.95 3.21
N ILE A 239 3.70 22.67 2.10
CA ILE A 239 3.90 24.13 2.06
C ILE A 239 2.92 24.88 2.98
N PRO A 240 1.59 24.64 2.93
CA PRO A 240 0.66 25.24 3.89
C PRO A 240 0.99 24.90 5.35
N THR A 241 1.37 23.65 5.62
CA THR A 241 1.73 23.20 6.97
C THR A 241 2.99 23.91 7.49
N LEU A 242 4.02 24.05 6.67
CA LEU A 242 5.23 24.77 7.01
C LEU A 242 4.96 26.26 7.21
N ALA A 243 4.11 26.88 6.40
CA ALA A 243 3.72 28.28 6.54
C ALA A 243 3.02 28.52 7.89
N LEU A 244 2.02 27.69 8.24
CA LEU A 244 1.28 27.78 9.51
C LEU A 244 2.22 27.66 10.70
N ASN A 245 3.01 26.58 10.75
CA ASN A 245 3.92 26.35 11.87
C ASN A 245 5.05 27.38 11.91
N GLY A 246 5.60 27.75 10.77
CA GLY A 246 6.66 28.75 10.67
C GLY A 246 6.22 30.10 11.24
N TRP A 247 5.05 30.58 10.85
CA TRP A 247 4.49 31.83 11.38
C TRP A 247 4.15 31.70 12.86
N ALA A 248 3.54 30.62 13.31
CA ALA A 248 3.23 30.41 14.71
C ALA A 248 4.48 30.42 15.59
N ILE A 249 5.54 29.73 15.19
CA ILE A 249 6.83 29.70 15.90
C ILE A 249 7.48 31.07 15.89
N LEU A 250 7.57 31.73 14.73
CA LEU A 250 8.17 33.06 14.62
C LEU A 250 7.49 34.06 15.57
N LEU A 251 6.16 34.13 15.51
CA LEU A 251 5.39 35.04 16.37
C LEU A 251 5.51 34.64 17.84
N ALA A 252 5.51 33.35 18.17
CA ALA A 252 5.71 32.89 19.55
C ALA A 252 7.03 33.36 20.12
N TYR A 253 8.13 33.20 19.38
CA TYR A 253 9.44 33.71 19.86
C TYR A 253 9.49 35.23 19.93
N CYS A 254 8.90 35.95 18.98
CA CYS A 254 8.82 37.41 19.02
C CYS A 254 8.08 37.93 20.25
N ILE A 255 7.10 37.17 20.75
CA ILE A 255 6.32 37.55 21.95
C ILE A 255 6.96 36.97 23.22
N ALA A 256 7.33 35.70 23.24
CA ALA A 256 7.81 35.00 24.43
C ALA A 256 9.13 35.58 24.96
N ILE A 257 10.07 35.95 24.06
CA ILE A 257 11.36 36.46 24.48
C ILE A 257 11.23 37.83 25.22
N PRO A 258 10.59 38.86 24.64
CA PRO A 258 10.40 40.14 25.35
C PRO A 258 9.56 40.01 26.63
N LEU A 259 8.50 39.15 26.54
CA LEU A 259 7.63 38.90 27.68
C LEU A 259 8.41 38.23 28.83
N GLY A 260 9.17 37.17 28.53
CA GLY A 260 10.01 36.49 29.52
C GLY A 260 11.06 37.37 30.16
N ILE A 261 11.76 38.20 29.37
CA ILE A 261 12.72 39.17 29.89
C ILE A 261 12.03 40.19 30.83
N ARG A 262 10.86 40.68 30.43
CA ARG A 262 10.09 41.65 31.26
C ARG A 262 9.58 41.02 32.54
N MET A 263 9.10 39.78 32.49
CA MET A 263 8.68 39.02 33.67
C MET A 263 9.87 38.76 34.61
N ALA A 264 11.03 38.40 34.10
CA ALA A 264 12.24 38.16 34.87
C ALA A 264 12.72 39.45 35.59
N ARG A 265 12.68 40.60 34.90
CA ARG A 265 13.04 41.91 35.49
C ARG A 265 12.08 42.36 36.62
N HIS A 266 10.81 41.93 36.52
CA HIS A 266 9.77 42.27 37.52
C HIS A 266 9.39 41.06 38.38
N LYS A 267 10.34 40.19 38.68
CA LYS A 267 10.15 38.96 39.47
C LYS A 267 9.32 39.22 40.73
N ASN A 268 8.32 38.37 40.96
CA ASN A 268 7.37 38.43 42.09
C ASN A 268 6.44 39.67 42.13
N ARG A 269 6.48 40.56 41.15
CA ARG A 269 5.53 41.66 41.01
C ARG A 269 4.21 41.18 40.38
N PRO A 270 3.12 41.97 40.46
CA PRO A 270 1.81 41.60 39.89
C PRO A 270 1.88 41.16 38.45
N PHE A 271 2.69 41.82 37.63
CA PHE A 271 2.89 41.50 36.22
C PHE A 271 3.46 40.06 36.01
N ASP A 272 4.48 39.71 36.78
CA ASP A 272 5.06 38.35 36.72
C ASP A 272 4.06 37.29 37.20
N ARG A 273 3.33 37.56 38.29
CA ARG A 273 2.33 36.63 38.84
C ARG A 273 1.14 36.43 37.88
N GLN A 274 0.63 37.49 37.29
CA GLN A 274 -0.47 37.42 36.32
C GLN A 274 -0.04 36.76 35.03
N GLY A 275 1.15 37.07 34.50
CA GLY A 275 1.72 36.44 33.34
C GLY A 275 1.84 34.92 33.51
N LYS A 276 2.41 34.47 34.64
CA LYS A 276 2.51 33.03 34.95
C LYS A 276 1.14 32.34 35.04
N ARG A 277 0.15 33.00 35.65
CA ARG A 277 -1.22 32.45 35.74
C ARG A 277 -1.85 32.32 34.36
N LEU A 278 -1.68 33.33 33.49
CA LEU A 278 -2.20 33.32 32.14
C LEU A 278 -1.54 32.23 31.31
N LEU A 279 -0.21 32.10 31.34
CA LEU A 279 0.51 31.06 30.65
C LEU A 279 0.11 29.67 31.14
N LEU A 280 -0.05 29.48 32.45
CA LEU A 280 -0.53 28.24 33.04
C LEU A 280 -1.97 27.89 32.57
N LEU A 281 -2.85 28.90 32.51
CA LEU A 281 -4.20 28.74 31.98
C LEU A 281 -4.16 28.29 30.52
N LEU A 282 -3.38 28.96 29.69
CA LEU A 282 -3.23 28.58 28.26
C LEU A 282 -2.66 27.19 28.12
N TYR A 283 -1.67 26.80 28.92
CA TYR A 283 -1.08 25.48 28.93
C TYR A 283 -2.09 24.38 29.29
N SER A 284 -3.03 24.66 30.18
CA SER A 284 -4.04 23.68 30.61
C SER A 284 -5.14 23.43 29.57
N LEU A 285 -5.26 24.30 28.57
CA LEU A 285 -6.30 24.21 27.56
C LEU A 285 -5.83 23.40 26.34
N PRO A 286 -6.56 22.36 25.90
CA PRO A 286 -6.22 21.64 24.69
C PRO A 286 -6.27 22.53 23.44
N ALA A 287 -5.31 22.38 22.52
CA ALA A 287 -5.21 23.21 21.31
C ALA A 287 -6.49 23.16 20.46
N PHE A 288 -7.14 22.00 20.34
CA PHE A 288 -8.40 21.86 19.58
C PHE A 288 -9.55 22.67 20.20
N TRP A 289 -9.62 22.74 21.53
CA TRP A 289 -10.63 23.50 22.25
C TRP A 289 -10.40 25.01 22.07
N MET A 290 -9.14 25.46 22.15
CA MET A 290 -8.75 26.84 21.82
C MET A 290 -9.14 27.21 20.40
N GLY A 291 -8.85 26.34 19.42
CA GLY A 291 -9.28 26.53 18.03
C GLY A 291 -10.80 26.65 17.89
N GLY A 292 -11.56 25.79 18.56
CA GLY A 292 -13.02 25.86 18.59
C GLY A 292 -13.57 27.16 19.14
N LEU A 293 -13.01 27.65 20.26
CA LEU A 293 -13.38 28.95 20.82
C LEU A 293 -13.08 30.12 19.87
N LEU A 294 -11.90 30.12 19.25
CA LEU A 294 -11.53 31.15 18.28
C LEU A 294 -12.46 31.15 17.07
N ILE A 295 -12.87 29.98 16.56
CA ILE A 295 -13.85 29.85 15.49
C ILE A 295 -15.20 30.43 15.92
N LEU A 296 -15.69 30.09 17.12
CA LEU A 296 -16.94 30.60 17.66
C LEU A 296 -16.91 32.13 17.81
N CYS A 297 -15.79 32.70 18.27
CA CYS A 297 -15.68 34.15 18.51
C CYS A 297 -15.47 34.94 17.21
N PHE A 298 -14.80 34.39 16.20
CA PHE A 298 -14.31 35.18 15.06
C PHE A 298 -14.78 34.71 13.69
N ALA A 299 -15.24 33.46 13.54
CA ALA A 299 -15.61 32.88 12.25
C ALA A 299 -17.12 32.63 12.11
N THR A 300 -17.92 32.71 13.17
CA THR A 300 -19.37 32.56 13.08
C THR A 300 -20.04 33.87 12.67
N PRO A 301 -21.03 33.85 11.75
CA PRO A 301 -21.69 35.06 11.25
C PRO A 301 -22.35 35.91 12.35
N ASP A 302 -22.79 35.28 13.43
CA ASP A 302 -23.54 35.92 14.53
C ASP A 302 -22.64 36.57 15.60
N ALA A 303 -21.35 36.29 15.59
CA ALA A 303 -20.44 36.75 16.63
C ALA A 303 -19.97 38.22 16.50
N GLY A 304 -20.21 38.88 15.40
CA GLY A 304 -20.09 40.36 15.19
C GLY A 304 -18.69 40.98 15.27
N LEU A 305 -17.65 40.23 15.62
CA LEU A 305 -16.33 40.81 15.91
C LEU A 305 -15.38 40.89 14.71
N PHE A 306 -15.32 39.88 13.87
CA PHE A 306 -14.54 39.89 12.64
C PHE A 306 -14.96 38.73 11.73
N TRP A 307 -15.21 39.01 10.48
CA TRP A 307 -15.52 37.98 9.51
C TRP A 307 -14.21 37.39 8.95
N ILE A 308 -13.66 36.39 9.61
CA ILE A 308 -12.50 35.65 9.12
C ILE A 308 -13.03 34.44 8.36
N ASN A 309 -13.18 34.60 7.06
CA ASN A 309 -13.61 33.52 6.19
C ASN A 309 -12.50 32.46 6.09
N GLY A 310 -12.80 31.23 6.47
CA GLY A 310 -12.02 30.17 5.94
C GLY A 310 -11.55 29.07 6.88
N ILE A 311 -12.30 28.00 6.80
CA ILE A 311 -11.97 26.71 7.42
C ILE A 311 -11.02 25.88 6.53
N SER A 312 -10.90 26.20 5.23
CA SER A 312 -10.07 25.43 4.28
C SER A 312 -8.99 26.30 3.64
N LEU A 313 -7.75 25.84 3.76
CA LEU A 313 -6.63 26.32 2.96
C LEU A 313 -6.63 25.54 1.65
N ASP A 314 -6.60 26.26 0.53
CA ASP A 314 -6.42 25.62 -0.75
C ASP A 314 -4.99 25.05 -0.84
N ALA A 315 -4.86 23.88 -1.45
CA ALA A 315 -3.56 23.24 -1.64
C ALA A 315 -2.64 24.17 -2.46
N TRP A 316 -1.38 24.22 -2.07
CA TRP A 316 -0.37 24.90 -2.88
C TRP A 316 -0.15 24.15 -4.18
N THR A 317 -0.12 24.86 -5.30
CA THR A 317 0.15 24.28 -6.61
C THR A 317 1.62 24.42 -6.98
N PRO A 318 2.29 23.35 -7.46
CA PRO A 318 3.67 23.44 -7.92
C PRO A 318 3.82 24.51 -9.02
N GLY A 319 4.78 25.42 -8.84
CA GLY A 319 5.00 26.57 -9.76
C GLY A 319 4.36 27.88 -9.31
N GLU A 320 3.49 27.88 -8.32
CA GLU A 320 2.96 29.09 -7.71
C GLU A 320 3.99 29.73 -6.74
N SER A 321 4.11 31.04 -6.78
CA SER A 321 4.95 31.77 -5.83
C SER A 321 4.38 31.65 -4.40
N PHE A 322 5.21 31.21 -3.46
CA PHE A 322 4.85 31.09 -2.04
C PHE A 322 4.28 32.40 -1.45
N LEU A 323 4.86 33.55 -1.81
CA LEU A 323 4.40 34.86 -1.35
C LEU A 323 3.01 35.20 -1.88
N LEU A 324 2.71 34.90 -3.13
CA LEU A 324 1.39 35.13 -3.73
C LEU A 324 0.34 34.20 -3.11
N TRP A 325 0.68 32.93 -2.92
CA TRP A 325 -0.19 31.98 -2.23
C TRP A 325 -0.52 32.45 -0.81
N MET A 326 0.51 32.87 -0.07
CA MET A 326 0.35 33.35 1.30
C MET A 326 -0.49 34.65 1.37
N GLY A 327 -0.29 35.57 0.43
CA GLY A 327 -1.10 36.81 0.33
C GLY A 327 -2.59 36.52 0.11
N ARG A 328 -2.92 35.57 -0.78
CA ARG A 328 -4.30 35.16 -1.03
C ARG A 328 -4.96 34.46 0.17
N HIS A 329 -4.17 33.78 0.99
CA HIS A 329 -4.69 33.01 2.12
C HIS A 329 -4.45 33.67 3.48
N ALA A 330 -3.95 34.92 3.51
CA ALA A 330 -3.59 35.60 4.74
C ALA A 330 -4.72 35.58 5.79
N ASN A 331 -5.95 35.91 5.38
CA ASN A 331 -7.11 35.90 6.26
C ASN A 331 -7.44 34.50 6.80
N LYS A 332 -7.25 33.45 5.98
CA LYS A 332 -7.49 32.07 6.37
C LYS A 332 -6.42 31.52 7.31
N LEU A 333 -5.22 32.11 7.31
CA LEU A 333 -4.09 31.72 8.15
C LEU A 333 -4.18 32.28 9.58
N ILE A 334 -4.89 33.38 9.80
CA ILE A 334 -4.92 34.09 11.10
C ILE A 334 -5.36 33.18 12.24
N LEU A 335 -6.52 32.56 12.14
CA LEU A 335 -7.07 31.73 13.23
C LEU A 335 -6.23 30.48 13.52
N PRO A 336 -5.81 29.67 12.53
CA PRO A 336 -4.92 28.54 12.79
C PRO A 336 -3.57 28.96 13.38
N VAL A 337 -2.96 30.04 12.88
CA VAL A 337 -1.69 30.56 13.42
C VAL A 337 -1.88 31.06 14.85
N LEU A 338 -2.98 31.74 15.15
CA LEU A 338 -3.27 32.22 16.52
C LEU A 338 -3.48 31.04 17.48
N THR A 339 -4.19 29.99 17.03
CA THR A 339 -4.39 28.77 17.83
C THR A 339 -3.05 28.12 18.19
N LEU A 340 -2.18 27.93 17.19
CA LEU A 340 -0.85 27.36 17.40
C LEU A 340 0.04 28.27 18.24
N LEU A 341 -0.01 29.58 17.99
CA LEU A 341 0.72 30.60 18.76
C LEU A 341 0.39 30.54 20.25
N LEU A 342 -0.89 30.54 20.59
CA LEU A 342 -1.33 30.48 21.98
C LEU A 342 -0.87 29.21 22.69
N HIS A 343 -0.89 28.08 21.95
CA HIS A 343 -0.41 26.80 22.47
C HIS A 343 1.12 26.74 22.62
N ILE A 344 1.88 27.37 21.73
CA ILE A 344 3.36 27.41 21.80
C ILE A 344 3.83 28.38 22.88
N LEU A 345 3.09 29.46 23.14
CA LEU A 345 3.42 30.45 24.18
C LEU A 345 3.27 29.91 25.61
N ALA A 346 2.40 28.91 25.78
CA ALA A 346 2.12 28.29 27.08
C ALA A 346 3.17 27.27 27.50
#